data_55d446c1b7d3acf2d8db55b0a87ec23f
#
_entry.id   55d446c1b7d3acf2d8db55b0a87ec23f
#
_cell.length_a   1.000
_cell.length_b   1.000
_cell.length_c   1.000
_cell.angle_alpha   90.00
_cell.angle_beta   90.00
_cell.angle_gamma   90.00
#
_symmetry.space_group_name_H-M   'P 1'
#
loop_
_entity.id
_entity.type
_entity.pdbx_description
1 polymer ?
#
loop_
_entity_poly.entity_id
_entity_poly.type
_entity_poly.pdbx_seq_one_letter_code
_entity_poly.pdbx_strand_id
1 'polypeptide(L)'
;MNTMFKKWCSIAVGLLYVVSGLLKVMDPVGIGLIVEAYFRFMHLPESALVAKIIGVVLGALETAAGFAAVFCVWPRITRWIILGMQITFTLVSLALVIWNPQMHCGCFGEAIHLTHWQTFIKNIVLMGMLWFAYFPLWEAISTKIWQYVAFVTSVILTVGFAVYSWYYIPVIDFTDYKKGTEIVSQSEYWNLSEEERETRAALPMLGADNKPNPDITKGEWAIISLYDMPKDNLLFWTRHMVNFRMLKKQGYEVVVLTSAPEDQMKEKIQMFAEQPFLCPDKVLEEMREALYLTSRTTAISLNRNNGGVTFLTDGVITGKRVAKDYPEIGSVFNY
;
A
#
# COMPACT_ATOMS: atom_id res chain seq x y z
N MET A 1 -20.17 -38.21 6.00
CA MET A 1 -20.25 -36.73 5.86
C MET A 1 -20.46 -36.41 4.38
N ASN A 2 -21.49 -35.58 4.06
CA ASN A 2 -21.96 -35.35 2.70
C ASN A 2 -20.86 -34.70 1.84
N THR A 3 -20.59 -35.24 0.64
CA THR A 3 -19.59 -34.70 -0.32
C THR A 3 -19.87 -33.26 -0.71
N MET A 4 -21.12 -32.84 -0.72
CA MET A 4 -21.51 -31.44 -0.94
C MET A 4 -20.98 -30.51 0.17
N PHE A 5 -21.09 -30.90 1.43
CA PHE A 5 -20.59 -30.09 2.54
C PHE A 5 -19.07 -29.88 2.47
N LYS A 6 -18.31 -30.93 2.14
CA LYS A 6 -16.85 -30.84 1.91
C LYS A 6 -16.49 -29.85 0.82
N LYS A 7 -17.23 -29.87 -0.31
CA LYS A 7 -17.04 -28.91 -1.41
C LYS A 7 -17.30 -27.48 -0.95
N TRP A 8 -18.39 -27.24 -0.24
CA TRP A 8 -18.70 -25.91 0.25
C TRP A 8 -17.64 -25.37 1.21
N CYS A 9 -17.13 -26.20 2.12
CA CYS A 9 -16.01 -25.83 2.99
C CYS A 9 -14.75 -25.47 2.17
N SER A 10 -14.40 -26.28 1.17
CA SER A 10 -13.26 -25.99 0.28
C SER A 10 -13.43 -24.69 -0.49
N ILE A 11 -14.61 -24.45 -1.06
CA ILE A 11 -14.93 -23.22 -1.79
C ILE A 11 -14.87 -22.01 -0.85
N ALA A 12 -15.47 -22.11 0.34
CA ALA A 12 -15.49 -20.99 1.30
C ALA A 12 -14.07 -20.59 1.74
N VAL A 13 -13.23 -21.59 2.10
CA VAL A 13 -11.82 -21.32 2.42
C VAL A 13 -11.08 -20.78 1.21
N GLY A 14 -11.28 -21.37 0.02
CA GLY A 14 -10.65 -20.90 -1.20
C GLY A 14 -11.01 -19.45 -1.54
N LEU A 15 -12.28 -19.05 -1.40
CA LEU A 15 -12.71 -17.67 -1.62
C LEU A 15 -12.07 -16.70 -0.62
N LEU A 16 -11.95 -17.07 0.66
CA LEU A 16 -11.27 -16.23 1.65
C LEU A 16 -9.79 -16.04 1.31
N TYR A 17 -9.11 -17.08 0.83
CA TYR A 17 -7.73 -16.98 0.35
C TYR A 17 -7.61 -16.11 -0.90
N VAL A 18 -8.53 -16.22 -1.86
CA VAL A 18 -8.57 -15.35 -3.04
C VAL A 18 -8.73 -13.88 -2.63
N VAL A 19 -9.70 -13.57 -1.77
CA VAL A 19 -9.93 -12.20 -1.29
C VAL A 19 -8.71 -11.68 -0.53
N SER A 20 -8.18 -12.46 0.42
CA SER A 20 -6.99 -12.10 1.20
C SER A 20 -5.78 -11.81 0.32
N GLY A 21 -5.52 -12.68 -0.65
CA GLY A 21 -4.39 -12.53 -1.57
C GLY A 21 -4.56 -11.36 -2.55
N LEU A 22 -5.76 -11.18 -3.14
CA LEU A 22 -6.03 -10.06 -4.04
C LEU A 22 -5.89 -8.70 -3.35
N LEU A 23 -6.36 -8.56 -2.10
CA LEU A 23 -6.20 -7.33 -1.33
C LEU A 23 -4.72 -6.99 -1.08
N LYS A 24 -3.87 -8.01 -0.83
CA LYS A 24 -2.42 -7.81 -0.71
C LYS A 24 -1.75 -7.42 -2.03
N VAL A 25 -2.15 -8.06 -3.12
CA VAL A 25 -1.62 -7.77 -4.46
C VAL A 25 -2.05 -6.40 -4.96
N MET A 26 -3.23 -5.94 -4.56
CA MET A 26 -3.79 -4.64 -4.96
C MET A 26 -3.00 -3.46 -4.39
N ASP A 27 -2.48 -3.56 -3.16
CA ASP A 27 -1.65 -2.52 -2.53
C ASP A 27 -0.26 -3.06 -2.14
N PRO A 28 0.67 -3.16 -3.12
CA PRO A 28 2.03 -3.63 -2.88
C PRO A 28 2.81 -2.81 -1.86
N VAL A 29 2.52 -1.52 -1.75
CA VAL A 29 3.21 -0.62 -0.82
C VAL A 29 2.67 -0.80 0.60
N GLY A 30 1.34 -0.87 0.75
CA GLY A 30 0.71 -1.14 2.04
C GLY A 30 1.11 -2.49 2.63
N ILE A 31 1.04 -3.57 1.83
CA ILE A 31 1.52 -4.88 2.32
C ILE A 31 3.03 -4.87 2.62
N GLY A 32 3.82 -4.07 1.89
CA GLY A 32 5.24 -3.85 2.15
C GLY A 32 5.48 -3.26 3.54
N LEU A 33 4.72 -2.24 3.95
CA LEU A 33 4.80 -1.65 5.30
C LEU A 33 4.50 -2.67 6.40
N ILE A 34 3.51 -3.54 6.17
CA ILE A 34 3.18 -4.60 7.12
C ILE A 34 4.34 -5.60 7.24
N VAL A 35 4.95 -6.02 6.12
CA VAL A 35 6.11 -6.93 6.14
C VAL A 35 7.33 -6.26 6.78
N GLU A 36 7.55 -4.96 6.58
CA GLU A 36 8.60 -4.19 7.29
C GLU A 36 8.35 -4.19 8.81
N ALA A 37 7.10 -4.07 9.25
CA ALA A 37 6.76 -4.17 10.67
C ALA A 37 7.08 -5.57 11.24
N TYR A 38 6.88 -6.65 10.47
CA TYR A 38 7.35 -7.99 10.84
C TYR A 38 8.87 -8.08 10.90
N PHE A 39 9.61 -7.48 9.96
CA PHE A 39 11.07 -7.46 10.01
C PHE A 39 11.56 -6.78 11.29
N ARG A 40 11.00 -5.62 11.66
CA ARG A 40 11.31 -4.95 12.94
C ARG A 40 11.00 -5.82 14.14
N PHE A 41 9.83 -6.45 14.16
CA PHE A 41 9.43 -7.34 15.24
C PHE A 41 10.39 -8.54 15.41
N MET A 42 10.89 -9.08 14.30
CA MET A 42 11.85 -10.20 14.29
C MET A 42 13.31 -9.76 14.34
N HIS A 43 13.60 -8.44 14.49
CA HIS A 43 14.96 -7.86 14.47
C HIS A 43 15.75 -8.20 13.19
N LEU A 44 15.06 -8.32 12.06
CA LEU A 44 15.67 -8.55 10.74
C LEU A 44 16.03 -7.22 10.07
N PRO A 45 17.03 -7.21 9.15
CA PRO A 45 17.35 -6.01 8.38
C PRO A 45 16.14 -5.50 7.60
N GLU A 46 15.84 -4.21 7.73
CA GLU A 46 14.73 -3.58 7.02
C GLU A 46 15.12 -3.27 5.58
N SER A 47 14.27 -3.66 4.64
CA SER A 47 14.37 -3.32 3.23
C SER A 47 12.98 -3.19 2.62
N ALA A 48 12.60 -1.97 2.27
CA ALA A 48 11.30 -1.66 1.68
C ALA A 48 11.02 -2.46 0.40
N LEU A 49 12.03 -2.60 -0.46
CA LEU A 49 11.90 -3.37 -1.70
C LEU A 49 11.68 -4.86 -1.43
N VAL A 50 12.46 -5.45 -0.52
CA VAL A 50 12.35 -6.88 -0.17
C VAL A 50 11.01 -7.14 0.50
N ALA A 51 10.58 -6.28 1.42
CA ALA A 51 9.29 -6.38 2.09
C ALA A 51 8.12 -6.31 1.09
N LYS A 52 8.17 -5.36 0.16
CA LYS A 52 7.19 -5.23 -0.92
C LYS A 52 7.12 -6.47 -1.81
N ILE A 53 8.27 -7.02 -2.23
CA ILE A 53 8.33 -8.25 -3.02
C ILE A 53 7.72 -9.43 -2.26
N ILE A 54 8.11 -9.63 -1.01
CA ILE A 54 7.59 -10.72 -0.17
C ILE A 54 6.07 -10.59 -0.02
N GLY A 55 5.56 -9.39 0.26
CA GLY A 55 4.12 -9.15 0.41
C GLY A 55 3.33 -9.50 -0.84
N VAL A 56 3.80 -9.05 -2.01
CA VAL A 56 3.15 -9.33 -3.31
C VAL A 56 3.22 -10.81 -3.66
N VAL A 57 4.37 -11.46 -3.48
CA VAL A 57 4.55 -12.91 -3.73
C VAL A 57 3.65 -13.72 -2.82
N LEU A 58 3.58 -13.39 -1.52
CA LEU A 58 2.68 -14.05 -0.58
C LEU A 58 1.21 -13.88 -1.01
N GLY A 59 0.79 -12.68 -1.37
CA GLY A 59 -0.57 -12.41 -1.87
C GLY A 59 -0.89 -13.19 -3.14
N ALA A 60 0.04 -13.26 -4.09
CA ALA A 60 -0.12 -14.04 -5.33
C ALA A 60 -0.23 -15.56 -5.05
N LEU A 61 0.58 -16.09 -4.14
CA LEU A 61 0.52 -17.48 -3.72
C LEU A 61 -0.80 -17.80 -3.00
N GLU A 62 -1.27 -16.93 -2.10
CA GLU A 62 -2.58 -17.08 -1.46
C GLU A 62 -3.70 -17.10 -2.50
N THR A 63 -3.70 -16.17 -3.44
CA THR A 63 -4.70 -16.09 -4.51
C THR A 63 -4.69 -17.36 -5.37
N ALA A 64 -3.50 -17.83 -5.78
CA ALA A 64 -3.38 -19.05 -6.58
C ALA A 64 -3.86 -20.29 -5.82
N ALA A 65 -3.47 -20.45 -4.54
CA ALA A 65 -3.94 -21.53 -3.70
C ALA A 65 -5.47 -21.48 -3.49
N GLY A 66 -6.02 -20.28 -3.30
CA GLY A 66 -7.45 -20.04 -3.20
C GLY A 66 -8.21 -20.47 -4.46
N PHE A 67 -7.76 -20.05 -5.64
CA PHE A 67 -8.36 -20.47 -6.91
C PHE A 67 -8.23 -21.97 -7.14
N ALA A 68 -7.10 -22.59 -6.79
CA ALA A 68 -6.93 -24.03 -6.88
C ALA A 68 -7.95 -24.79 -6.01
N ALA A 69 -8.28 -24.26 -4.82
CA ALA A 69 -9.30 -24.82 -3.94
C ALA A 69 -10.73 -24.61 -4.49
N VAL A 70 -11.04 -23.40 -4.99
CA VAL A 70 -12.36 -23.07 -5.56
C VAL A 70 -12.66 -23.94 -6.78
N PHE A 71 -11.69 -24.07 -7.70
CA PHE A 71 -11.84 -24.88 -8.91
C PHE A 71 -11.53 -26.35 -8.72
N CYS A 72 -11.16 -26.79 -7.49
CA CYS A 72 -10.78 -28.17 -7.17
C CYS A 72 -9.66 -28.72 -8.07
N VAL A 73 -8.69 -27.89 -8.42
CA VAL A 73 -7.52 -28.27 -9.24
C VAL A 73 -6.46 -28.91 -8.34
N TRP A 74 -5.91 -30.04 -8.77
CA TRP A 74 -4.93 -30.83 -8.02
C TRP A 74 -5.24 -31.02 -6.52
N PRO A 75 -6.42 -31.54 -6.15
CA PRO A 75 -6.91 -31.47 -4.76
C PRO A 75 -5.95 -32.12 -3.73
N ARG A 76 -5.12 -33.08 -4.15
CA ARG A 76 -4.10 -33.70 -3.28
C ARG A 76 -2.96 -32.72 -2.94
N ILE A 77 -2.53 -31.91 -3.90
CA ILE A 77 -1.44 -30.93 -3.72
C ILE A 77 -1.98 -29.70 -3.02
N THR A 78 -3.10 -29.16 -3.52
CA THR A 78 -3.75 -27.94 -3.01
C THR A 78 -4.04 -28.03 -1.50
N ARG A 79 -4.54 -29.18 -1.01
CA ARG A 79 -4.79 -29.35 0.43
C ARG A 79 -3.54 -29.19 1.29
N TRP A 80 -2.39 -29.72 0.84
CA TRP A 80 -1.14 -29.63 1.61
C TRP A 80 -0.57 -28.20 1.56
N ILE A 81 -0.69 -27.53 0.41
CA ILE A 81 -0.29 -26.11 0.28
C ILE A 81 -1.12 -25.24 1.22
N ILE A 82 -2.47 -25.32 1.15
CA ILE A 82 -3.35 -24.49 1.98
C ILE A 82 -3.20 -24.87 3.45
N LEU A 83 -3.07 -26.15 3.80
CA LEU A 83 -2.85 -26.57 5.18
C LEU A 83 -1.53 -26.02 5.74
N GLY A 84 -0.44 -26.09 4.97
CA GLY A 84 0.85 -25.52 5.35
C GLY A 84 0.77 -23.99 5.57
N MET A 85 0.16 -23.28 4.63
CA MET A 85 -0.07 -21.83 4.76
C MET A 85 -0.94 -21.52 5.98
N GLN A 86 -2.04 -22.27 6.20
CA GLN A 86 -2.93 -22.04 7.33
C GLN A 86 -2.26 -22.31 8.68
N ILE A 87 -1.44 -23.35 8.77
CA ILE A 87 -0.63 -23.62 9.98
C ILE A 87 0.31 -22.44 10.25
N THR A 88 1.03 -21.98 9.22
CA THR A 88 1.94 -20.85 9.35
C THR A 88 1.20 -19.58 9.81
N PHE A 89 0.05 -19.25 9.20
CA PHE A 89 -0.74 -18.07 9.60
C PHE A 89 -1.32 -18.21 11.01
N THR A 90 -1.70 -19.42 11.41
CA THR A 90 -2.18 -19.67 12.78
C THR A 90 -1.06 -19.49 13.79
N LEU A 91 0.15 -20.01 13.51
CA LEU A 91 1.31 -19.84 14.40
C LEU A 91 1.73 -18.38 14.50
N VAL A 92 1.78 -17.66 13.36
CA VAL A 92 2.07 -16.22 13.35
C VAL A 92 1.03 -15.44 14.15
N SER A 93 -0.28 -15.71 13.95
CA SER A 93 -1.32 -15.03 14.70
C SER A 93 -1.30 -15.37 16.19
N LEU A 94 -0.92 -16.58 16.58
CA LEU A 94 -0.69 -16.95 17.97
C LEU A 94 0.49 -16.15 18.57
N ALA A 95 1.58 -16.03 17.83
CA ALA A 95 2.71 -15.20 18.23
C ALA A 95 2.29 -13.74 18.46
N LEU A 96 1.50 -13.16 17.55
CA LEU A 96 0.98 -11.79 17.72
C LEU A 96 0.07 -11.64 18.95
N VAL A 97 -0.71 -12.67 19.30
CA VAL A 97 -1.53 -12.67 20.53
C VAL A 97 -0.65 -12.70 21.77
N ILE A 98 0.42 -13.52 21.79
CA ILE A 98 1.31 -13.69 22.94
C ILE A 98 2.16 -12.43 23.19
N TRP A 99 2.79 -11.90 22.15
CA TRP A 99 3.71 -10.74 22.28
C TRP A 99 3.02 -9.39 22.14
N ASN A 100 1.79 -9.36 21.63
CA ASN A 100 0.95 -8.17 21.44
C ASN A 100 1.73 -6.94 20.89
N PRO A 101 2.47 -7.06 19.78
CA PRO A 101 3.22 -5.95 19.22
C PRO A 101 2.27 -4.86 18.68
N GLN A 102 2.76 -3.61 18.64
CA GLN A 102 2.04 -2.45 18.09
C GLN A 102 2.04 -2.48 16.54
N MET A 103 1.38 -3.49 15.96
CA MET A 103 1.28 -3.65 14.51
C MET A 103 -0.01 -4.37 14.11
N HIS A 104 -0.44 -4.19 12.87
CA HIS A 104 -1.57 -4.94 12.32
C HIS A 104 -1.13 -6.30 11.78
N CYS A 105 -2.02 -7.28 11.81
CA CYS A 105 -1.68 -8.64 11.36
C CYS A 105 -1.48 -8.75 9.84
N GLY A 106 -2.07 -7.84 9.05
CA GLY A 106 -1.95 -7.81 7.58
C GLY A 106 -2.63 -8.95 6.83
N CYS A 107 -3.51 -9.71 7.48
CA CYS A 107 -4.23 -10.82 6.83
C CYS A 107 -5.01 -10.41 5.58
N PHE A 108 -5.57 -9.20 5.58
CA PHE A 108 -6.30 -8.59 4.46
C PHE A 108 -5.61 -7.32 3.94
N GLY A 109 -4.28 -7.25 4.05
CA GLY A 109 -3.54 -6.04 3.73
C GLY A 109 -3.99 -4.86 4.60
N GLU A 110 -4.15 -3.68 4.00
CA GLU A 110 -4.64 -2.45 4.63
C GLU A 110 -6.18 -2.32 4.61
N ALA A 111 -6.87 -3.27 3.95
CA ALA A 111 -8.32 -3.15 3.74
C ALA A 111 -9.14 -3.42 5.01
N ILE A 112 -8.69 -4.33 5.86
CA ILE A 112 -9.41 -4.73 7.08
C ILE A 112 -8.41 -4.89 8.23
N HIS A 113 -8.55 -4.05 9.22
CA HIS A 113 -7.75 -4.10 10.45
C HIS A 113 -8.42 -5.01 11.48
N LEU A 114 -7.90 -6.24 11.63
CA LEU A 114 -8.34 -7.17 12.65
C LEU A 114 -7.42 -7.08 13.88
N THR A 115 -8.00 -7.20 15.06
CA THR A 115 -7.22 -7.39 16.28
C THR A 115 -6.49 -8.74 16.26
N HIS A 116 -5.42 -8.88 17.05
CA HIS A 116 -4.65 -10.13 17.10
C HIS A 116 -5.55 -11.33 17.50
N TRP A 117 -6.48 -11.14 18.43
CA TRP A 117 -7.44 -12.16 18.84
C TRP A 117 -8.44 -12.53 17.74
N GLN A 118 -9.01 -11.53 17.04
CA GLN A 118 -9.92 -11.78 15.92
C GLN A 118 -9.23 -12.57 14.81
N THR A 119 -7.96 -12.22 14.51
CA THR A 119 -7.14 -12.92 13.53
C THR A 119 -6.89 -14.37 13.94
N PHE A 120 -6.53 -14.61 15.21
CA PHE A 120 -6.28 -15.95 15.72
C PHE A 120 -7.53 -16.81 15.67
N ILE A 121 -8.67 -16.31 16.17
CA ILE A 121 -9.96 -17.02 16.14
C ILE A 121 -10.36 -17.36 14.69
N LYS A 122 -10.27 -16.39 13.77
CA LYS A 122 -10.50 -16.62 12.34
C LYS A 122 -9.64 -17.77 11.82
N ASN A 123 -8.35 -17.79 12.15
CA ASN A 123 -7.44 -18.83 11.68
C ASN A 123 -7.77 -20.22 12.26
N ILE A 124 -8.22 -20.31 13.52
CA ILE A 124 -8.69 -21.55 14.11
C ILE A 124 -9.95 -22.07 13.40
N VAL A 125 -10.92 -21.17 13.12
CA VAL A 125 -12.14 -21.52 12.38
C VAL A 125 -11.79 -22.04 10.97
N LEU A 126 -10.89 -21.36 10.26
CA LEU A 126 -10.43 -21.79 8.94
C LEU A 126 -9.71 -23.15 8.99
N MET A 127 -8.91 -23.41 10.03
CA MET A 127 -8.27 -24.71 10.25
C MET A 127 -9.32 -25.83 10.42
N GLY A 128 -10.38 -25.56 11.20
CA GLY A 128 -11.50 -26.50 11.35
C GLY A 128 -12.22 -26.74 10.01
N MET A 129 -12.48 -25.69 9.23
CA MET A 129 -13.12 -25.82 7.91
C MET A 129 -12.25 -26.64 6.95
N LEU A 130 -10.92 -26.43 6.96
CA LEU A 130 -9.96 -27.21 6.16
C LEU A 130 -9.95 -28.67 6.57
N TRP A 131 -10.01 -28.96 7.88
CA TRP A 131 -10.16 -30.31 8.37
C TRP A 131 -11.38 -31.01 7.77
N PHE A 132 -12.54 -30.36 7.87
CA PHE A 132 -13.78 -30.90 7.28
C PHE A 132 -13.75 -30.97 5.76
N ALA A 133 -13.10 -30.05 5.08
CA ALA A 133 -12.98 -30.05 3.62
C ALA A 133 -12.16 -31.22 3.09
N TYR A 134 -11.05 -31.56 3.75
CA TYR A 134 -10.02 -32.43 3.20
C TYR A 134 -9.79 -33.73 3.97
N PHE A 135 -10.35 -33.91 5.18
CA PHE A 135 -10.22 -35.13 5.98
C PHE A 135 -11.60 -35.72 6.34
N PRO A 136 -11.83 -37.07 6.26
CA PRO A 136 -10.95 -38.07 5.67
C PRO A 136 -10.81 -37.91 4.14
N LEU A 137 -9.77 -38.58 3.61
CA LEU A 137 -9.34 -38.46 2.21
C LEU A 137 -10.50 -38.50 1.22
N TRP A 138 -10.54 -37.52 0.35
CA TRP A 138 -11.46 -37.48 -0.77
C TRP A 138 -11.01 -38.50 -1.84
N GLU A 139 -11.93 -39.33 -2.27
CA GLU A 139 -11.76 -40.08 -3.52
C GLU A 139 -11.59 -39.09 -4.65
N ALA A 140 -10.62 -39.32 -5.52
CA ALA A 140 -10.16 -38.37 -6.53
C ALA A 140 -11.32 -37.85 -7.39
N ILE A 141 -11.74 -36.61 -7.18
CA ILE A 141 -12.60 -35.95 -8.15
C ILE A 141 -11.75 -35.73 -9.40
N SER A 142 -12.18 -36.33 -10.51
CA SER A 142 -11.57 -36.04 -11.81
C SER A 142 -11.75 -34.58 -12.12
N THR A 143 -10.67 -33.81 -12.22
CA THR A 143 -10.69 -32.39 -12.58
C THR A 143 -10.97 -32.27 -14.07
N LYS A 144 -12.00 -31.54 -14.42
CA LYS A 144 -12.38 -31.29 -15.83
C LYS A 144 -11.44 -30.24 -16.44
N ILE A 145 -11.22 -30.32 -17.75
CA ILE A 145 -10.31 -29.40 -18.47
C ILE A 145 -10.66 -27.92 -18.23
N TRP A 146 -11.95 -27.57 -18.20
CA TRP A 146 -12.39 -26.20 -17.97
C TRP A 146 -11.93 -25.63 -16.61
N GLN A 147 -11.79 -26.48 -15.57
CA GLN A 147 -11.29 -26.07 -14.24
C GLN A 147 -9.83 -25.67 -14.31
N TYR A 148 -9.03 -26.40 -15.08
CA TYR A 148 -7.62 -26.01 -15.33
C TYR A 148 -7.54 -24.71 -16.11
N VAL A 149 -8.36 -24.55 -17.15
CA VAL A 149 -8.41 -23.30 -17.93
C VAL A 149 -8.79 -22.12 -17.03
N ALA A 150 -9.86 -22.27 -16.22
CA ALA A 150 -10.29 -21.23 -15.29
C ALA A 150 -9.20 -20.88 -14.27
N PHE A 151 -8.54 -21.89 -13.70
CA PHE A 151 -7.42 -21.70 -12.76
C PHE A 151 -6.26 -20.93 -13.40
N VAL A 152 -5.77 -21.41 -14.56
CA VAL A 152 -4.63 -20.77 -15.25
C VAL A 152 -4.98 -19.33 -15.64
N THR A 153 -6.17 -19.10 -16.18
CA THR A 153 -6.63 -17.73 -16.50
C THR A 153 -6.65 -16.83 -15.27
N SER A 154 -7.18 -17.33 -14.13
CA SER A 154 -7.22 -16.55 -12.89
C SER A 154 -5.81 -16.22 -12.36
N VAL A 155 -4.86 -17.15 -12.47
CA VAL A 155 -3.46 -16.91 -12.09
C VAL A 155 -2.81 -15.86 -13.00
N ILE A 156 -3.00 -15.97 -14.32
CA ILE A 156 -2.49 -14.98 -15.29
C ILE A 156 -3.05 -13.58 -14.99
N LEU A 157 -4.36 -13.47 -14.75
CA LEU A 157 -5.00 -12.20 -14.38
C LEU A 157 -4.44 -11.66 -13.06
N THR A 158 -4.19 -12.51 -12.06
CA THR A 158 -3.59 -12.10 -10.78
C THR A 158 -2.18 -11.54 -10.98
N VAL A 159 -1.36 -12.20 -11.79
CA VAL A 159 0.00 -11.73 -12.11
C VAL A 159 -0.07 -10.40 -12.88
N GLY A 160 -0.94 -10.29 -13.87
CA GLY A 160 -1.16 -9.03 -14.59
C GLY A 160 -1.61 -7.90 -13.66
N PHE A 161 -2.51 -8.20 -12.73
CA PHE A 161 -2.95 -7.25 -11.71
C PHE A 161 -1.83 -6.86 -10.73
N ALA A 162 -0.98 -7.81 -10.33
CA ALA A 162 0.20 -7.54 -9.50
C ALA A 162 1.17 -6.57 -10.20
N VAL A 163 1.44 -6.81 -11.48
CA VAL A 163 2.29 -5.92 -12.29
C VAL A 163 1.66 -4.53 -12.42
N TYR A 164 0.37 -4.45 -12.70
CA TYR A 164 -0.36 -3.17 -12.72
C TYR A 164 -0.23 -2.42 -11.37
N SER A 165 -0.57 -3.08 -10.27
CA SER A 165 -0.55 -2.49 -8.92
C SER A 165 0.85 -2.08 -8.47
N TRP A 166 1.91 -2.70 -9.02
CA TRP A 166 3.29 -2.32 -8.73
C TRP A 166 3.64 -0.91 -9.21
N TYR A 167 3.05 -0.47 -10.32
CA TYR A 167 3.38 0.80 -10.99
C TYR A 167 2.34 1.89 -10.77
N TYR A 168 1.13 1.55 -10.36
CA TYR A 168 0.01 2.49 -10.21
C TYR A 168 -0.46 2.58 -8.76
N ILE A 169 -1.29 3.59 -8.48
CA ILE A 169 -2.00 3.71 -7.20
C ILE A 169 -3.01 2.55 -7.10
N PRO A 170 -3.22 2.00 -5.88
CA PRO A 170 -4.24 0.97 -5.67
C PRO A 170 -5.60 1.38 -6.24
N VAL A 171 -6.29 0.43 -6.88
CA VAL A 171 -7.62 0.66 -7.45
C VAL A 171 -8.63 1.09 -6.39
N ILE A 172 -8.51 0.53 -5.19
CA ILE A 172 -9.26 0.94 -4.01
C ILE A 172 -8.26 1.44 -2.99
N ASP A 173 -8.44 2.69 -2.57
CA ASP A 173 -7.60 3.31 -1.54
C ASP A 173 -8.24 3.11 -0.17
N PHE A 174 -7.61 2.31 0.67
CA PHE A 174 -8.06 2.03 2.04
C PHE A 174 -7.37 2.91 3.09
N THR A 175 -6.54 3.88 2.66
CA THR A 175 -5.88 4.78 3.59
C THR A 175 -6.85 5.81 4.16
N ASP A 176 -6.47 6.42 5.28
CA ASP A 176 -7.21 7.54 5.86
C ASP A 176 -7.28 8.76 4.92
N TYR A 177 -6.39 8.81 3.93
CA TYR A 177 -6.28 9.90 2.94
C TYR A 177 -6.92 9.54 1.60
N LYS A 178 -7.99 8.74 1.57
CA LYS A 178 -8.72 8.40 0.35
C LYS A 178 -9.41 9.63 -0.26
N LYS A 179 -9.79 9.53 -1.53
CA LYS A 179 -10.56 10.59 -2.21
C LYS A 179 -11.85 10.89 -1.44
N GLY A 180 -12.13 12.16 -1.20
CA GLY A 180 -13.28 12.64 -0.42
C GLY A 180 -12.98 12.85 1.07
N THR A 181 -11.80 12.48 1.58
CA THR A 181 -11.39 12.78 2.96
C THR A 181 -11.12 14.26 3.11
N GLU A 182 -11.68 14.85 4.14
CA GLU A 182 -11.43 16.24 4.56
C GLU A 182 -10.23 16.30 5.50
N ILE A 183 -9.24 17.13 5.17
CA ILE A 183 -8.08 17.35 6.03
C ILE A 183 -8.43 18.43 7.04
N VAL A 184 -8.33 18.08 8.31
CA VAL A 184 -8.59 18.97 9.45
C VAL A 184 -7.31 19.24 10.23
N SER A 185 -7.35 20.26 11.10
CA SER A 185 -6.23 20.54 12.00
C SER A 185 -6.02 19.37 13.00
N GLN A 186 -4.78 19.22 13.48
CA GLN A 186 -4.44 18.20 14.48
C GLN A 186 -5.29 18.32 15.75
N SER A 187 -5.56 19.57 16.19
CA SER A 187 -6.37 19.84 17.39
C SER A 187 -7.84 19.48 17.19
N GLU A 188 -8.37 19.70 16.00
CA GLU A 188 -9.73 19.34 15.64
C GLU A 188 -9.89 17.82 15.55
N TYR A 189 -8.96 17.15 14.89
CA TYR A 189 -8.98 15.68 14.71
C TYR A 189 -9.09 14.91 16.05
N TRP A 190 -8.40 15.37 17.10
CA TRP A 190 -8.45 14.70 18.40
C TRP A 190 -9.82 14.78 19.08
N ASN A 191 -10.65 15.76 18.69
CA ASN A 191 -12.00 15.97 19.23
C ASN A 191 -13.09 15.29 18.39
N LEU A 192 -12.75 14.68 17.24
CA LEU A 192 -13.71 13.98 16.39
C LEU A 192 -14.16 12.64 17.00
N SER A 193 -15.42 12.32 16.78
CA SER A 193 -15.98 10.97 17.04
C SER A 193 -15.37 9.94 16.08
N GLU A 194 -15.52 8.64 16.39
CA GLU A 194 -15.06 7.57 15.50
C GLU A 194 -15.72 7.61 14.12
N GLU A 195 -17.00 7.97 14.07
CA GLU A 195 -17.77 8.10 12.82
C GLU A 195 -17.23 9.26 11.94
N GLU A 196 -16.89 10.38 12.54
CA GLU A 196 -16.33 11.53 11.82
C GLU A 196 -14.92 11.25 11.29
N ARG A 197 -14.12 10.44 11.99
CA ARG A 197 -12.77 10.02 11.54
C ARG A 197 -12.78 9.13 10.30
N GLU A 198 -13.93 8.55 9.91
CA GLU A 198 -14.02 7.81 8.64
C GLU A 198 -13.91 8.71 7.40
N THR A 199 -14.25 9.99 7.54
CA THR A 199 -14.29 10.98 6.45
C THR A 199 -13.32 12.13 6.63
N ARG A 200 -12.68 12.25 7.81
CA ARG A 200 -11.76 13.32 8.17
C ARG A 200 -10.43 12.77 8.65
N ALA A 201 -9.34 13.40 8.27
CA ALA A 201 -7.99 13.02 8.68
C ALA A 201 -7.16 14.25 9.06
N ALA A 202 -6.23 14.09 10.01
CA ALA A 202 -5.20 15.08 10.23
C ALA A 202 -3.97 14.76 9.38
N LEU A 203 -3.39 15.79 8.75
CA LEU A 203 -2.12 15.64 8.06
C LEU A 203 -0.99 16.25 8.92
N PRO A 204 -0.27 15.44 9.70
CA PRO A 204 0.83 15.94 10.50
C PRO A 204 2.00 16.34 9.60
N MET A 205 2.35 17.62 9.63
CA MET A 205 3.50 18.16 8.92
C MET A 205 4.21 19.20 9.80
N LEU A 206 5.52 19.32 9.63
CA LEU A 206 6.36 20.26 10.32
C LEU A 206 7.19 21.02 9.29
N GLY A 207 7.05 22.34 9.27
CA GLY A 207 7.86 23.17 8.39
C GLY A 207 9.34 23.09 8.73
N ALA A 208 10.20 23.05 7.72
CA ALA A 208 11.63 23.20 7.90
C ALA A 208 11.94 24.54 8.60
N ASP A 209 12.99 24.59 9.42
CA ASP A 209 13.38 25.79 10.18
C ASP A 209 12.25 26.36 11.07
N ASN A 210 11.37 25.50 11.64
CA ASN A 210 10.19 25.89 12.45
C ASN A 210 9.19 26.80 11.71
N LYS A 211 9.15 26.73 10.41
CA LYS A 211 8.17 27.44 9.60
C LYS A 211 6.75 27.01 9.97
N PRO A 212 5.77 27.94 10.06
CA PRO A 212 4.39 27.59 10.32
C PRO A 212 3.81 26.74 9.20
N ASN A 213 2.93 25.79 9.58
CA ASN A 213 2.24 24.96 8.59
C ASN A 213 1.30 25.82 7.74
N PRO A 214 1.20 25.52 6.43
CA PRO A 214 0.27 26.21 5.56
C PRO A 214 -1.18 25.83 5.92
N ASP A 215 -2.10 26.73 5.70
CA ASP A 215 -3.53 26.46 5.84
C ASP A 215 -4.04 25.75 4.58
N ILE A 216 -3.85 24.43 4.54
CA ILE A 216 -4.29 23.57 3.41
C ILE A 216 -5.80 23.31 3.40
N THR A 217 -6.55 23.87 4.36
CA THR A 217 -8.01 23.71 4.44
C THR A 217 -8.76 24.65 3.49
N LYS A 218 -8.05 25.58 2.83
CA LYS A 218 -8.64 26.55 1.89
C LYS A 218 -7.84 26.61 0.60
N GLY A 219 -8.55 26.71 -0.52
CA GLY A 219 -7.95 26.88 -1.84
C GLY A 219 -7.53 25.57 -2.50
N GLU A 220 -6.76 25.70 -3.58
CA GLU A 220 -6.31 24.60 -4.43
C GLU A 220 -4.88 24.21 -4.08
N TRP A 221 -4.70 23.02 -3.53
CA TRP A 221 -3.40 22.52 -3.10
C TRP A 221 -2.98 21.26 -3.85
N ALA A 222 -1.67 21.12 -4.06
CA ALA A 222 -1.04 19.91 -4.57
C ALA A 222 0.08 19.48 -3.63
N ILE A 223 -0.02 18.30 -3.06
CA ILE A 223 0.97 17.75 -2.11
C ILE A 223 1.77 16.66 -2.79
N ILE A 224 3.08 16.87 -2.97
CA ILE A 224 4.02 15.91 -3.50
C ILE A 224 4.59 15.08 -2.35
N SER A 225 4.39 13.75 -2.36
CA SER A 225 4.87 12.85 -1.30
C SER A 225 6.22 12.23 -1.66
N LEU A 226 7.29 12.59 -0.92
CA LEU A 226 8.64 12.07 -1.11
C LEU A 226 9.07 11.29 0.15
N TYR A 227 8.97 9.97 0.14
CA TYR A 227 9.27 9.13 1.31
C TYR A 227 10.48 8.20 1.15
N ASP A 228 10.89 7.91 -0.09
CA ASP A 228 12.13 7.19 -0.39
C ASP A 228 12.97 8.03 -1.35
N MET A 229 14.20 8.32 -0.95
CA MET A 229 15.11 9.17 -1.71
C MET A 229 16.23 8.33 -2.31
N PRO A 230 16.20 8.06 -3.62
CA PRO A 230 17.32 7.40 -4.30
C PRO A 230 18.53 8.33 -4.28
N LYS A 231 19.65 7.85 -3.73
CA LYS A 231 20.86 8.66 -3.46
C LYS A 231 21.42 9.33 -4.72
N ASP A 232 21.33 8.70 -5.90
CA ASP A 232 22.04 9.14 -7.09
C ASP A 232 21.18 9.16 -8.37
N ASN A 233 19.86 9.30 -8.26
CA ASN A 233 18.97 9.29 -9.42
C ASN A 233 18.59 10.71 -9.85
N LEU A 234 19.42 11.32 -10.69
CA LEU A 234 19.20 12.66 -11.25
C LEU A 234 17.84 12.76 -11.96
N LEU A 235 17.43 11.71 -12.69
CA LEU A 235 16.17 11.68 -13.42
C LEU A 235 14.97 11.75 -12.46
N PHE A 236 15.05 11.08 -11.30
CA PHE A 236 14.02 11.15 -10.27
C PHE A 236 13.83 12.60 -9.81
N TRP A 237 14.90 13.27 -9.43
CA TRP A 237 14.86 14.63 -8.93
C TRP A 237 14.41 15.64 -9.99
N THR A 238 14.94 15.55 -11.21
CA THR A 238 14.53 16.41 -12.33
C THR A 238 13.02 16.29 -12.58
N ARG A 239 12.47 15.08 -12.53
CA ARG A 239 11.03 14.85 -12.68
C ARG A 239 10.23 15.59 -11.61
N HIS A 240 10.64 15.52 -10.35
CA HIS A 240 9.91 16.18 -9.27
C HIS A 240 9.97 17.71 -9.35
N MET A 241 11.10 18.27 -9.79
CA MET A 241 11.19 19.70 -10.06
C MET A 241 10.28 20.13 -11.21
N VAL A 242 10.22 19.34 -12.27
CA VAL A 242 9.30 19.61 -13.39
C VAL A 242 7.84 19.53 -12.92
N ASN A 243 7.48 18.51 -12.17
CA ASN A 243 6.13 18.36 -11.60
C ASN A 243 5.77 19.56 -10.70
N PHE A 244 6.68 19.99 -9.83
CA PHE A 244 6.50 21.18 -8.98
C PHE A 244 6.20 22.44 -9.80
N ARG A 245 7.02 22.73 -10.82
CA ARG A 245 6.81 23.88 -11.70
C ARG A 245 5.49 23.81 -12.47
N MET A 246 5.13 22.64 -12.98
CA MET A 246 3.88 22.45 -13.71
C MET A 246 2.66 22.69 -12.83
N LEU A 247 2.67 22.20 -11.59
CA LEU A 247 1.60 22.42 -10.63
C LEU A 247 1.45 23.90 -10.28
N LYS A 248 2.56 24.62 -10.02
CA LYS A 248 2.56 26.06 -9.80
C LYS A 248 2.00 26.84 -10.99
N LYS A 249 2.39 26.47 -12.24
CA LYS A 249 1.82 27.09 -13.46
C LYS A 249 0.33 26.82 -13.64
N GLN A 250 -0.19 25.69 -13.14
CA GLN A 250 -1.61 25.37 -13.15
C GLN A 250 -2.43 26.11 -12.07
N GLY A 251 -1.76 26.88 -11.21
CA GLY A 251 -2.41 27.68 -10.18
C GLY A 251 -2.53 27.00 -8.81
N TYR A 252 -1.96 25.80 -8.64
CA TYR A 252 -1.94 25.12 -7.35
C TYR A 252 -0.91 25.76 -6.41
N GLU A 253 -1.28 25.88 -5.15
CA GLU A 253 -0.30 26.00 -4.07
C GLU A 253 0.32 24.63 -3.84
N VAL A 254 1.67 24.55 -3.73
CA VAL A 254 2.38 23.27 -3.71
C VAL A 254 3.10 23.07 -2.40
N VAL A 255 2.90 21.89 -1.80
CA VAL A 255 3.66 21.40 -0.64
C VAL A 255 4.46 20.18 -1.08
N VAL A 256 5.72 20.12 -0.69
CA VAL A 256 6.58 18.95 -0.83
C VAL A 256 6.71 18.31 0.55
N LEU A 257 6.07 17.16 0.73
CA LEU A 257 6.03 16.45 2.00
C LEU A 257 7.07 15.33 1.99
N THR A 258 8.04 15.38 2.90
CA THR A 258 9.12 14.40 2.96
C THR A 258 9.29 13.77 4.33
N SER A 259 9.76 12.53 4.35
CA SER A 259 10.17 11.82 5.57
C SER A 259 11.69 11.80 5.77
N ALA A 260 12.46 12.36 4.84
CA ALA A 260 13.91 12.45 5.00
C ALA A 260 14.29 13.52 6.02
N PRO A 261 15.39 13.32 6.75
CA PRO A 261 15.97 14.37 7.56
C PRO A 261 16.23 15.65 6.76
N GLU A 262 16.05 16.79 7.40
CA GLU A 262 16.16 18.10 6.77
C GLU A 262 17.53 18.36 6.15
N ASP A 263 18.61 17.91 6.82
CA ASP A 263 19.98 18.00 6.36
C ASP A 263 20.20 17.26 5.03
N GLN A 264 19.65 16.05 4.90
CA GLN A 264 19.70 15.29 3.64
C GLN A 264 18.94 16.00 2.51
N MET A 265 17.81 16.61 2.82
CA MET A 265 17.07 17.39 1.83
C MET A 265 17.83 18.63 1.40
N LYS A 266 18.42 19.36 2.33
CA LYS A 266 19.26 20.52 2.05
C LYS A 266 20.46 20.14 1.17
N GLU A 267 21.14 19.01 1.46
CA GLU A 267 22.24 18.50 0.63
C GLU A 267 21.79 18.20 -0.81
N LYS A 268 20.63 17.54 -0.98
CA LYS A 268 20.11 17.23 -2.32
C LYS A 268 19.69 18.48 -3.08
N ILE A 269 19.04 19.43 -2.42
CA ILE A 269 18.69 20.70 -3.02
C ILE A 269 19.95 21.48 -3.45
N GLN A 270 21.00 21.46 -2.63
CA GLN A 270 22.27 22.12 -2.97
C GLN A 270 22.98 21.49 -4.16
N MET A 271 22.95 20.14 -4.27
CA MET A 271 23.48 19.42 -5.43
C MET A 271 22.83 19.86 -6.74
N PHE A 272 21.57 20.30 -6.73
CA PHE A 272 20.88 20.87 -7.88
C PHE A 272 21.22 22.35 -8.14
N ALA A 273 21.51 23.12 -7.08
CA ALA A 273 21.98 24.51 -7.22
C ALA A 273 23.28 24.59 -8.02
N GLU A 274 24.11 23.54 -7.96
CA GLU A 274 25.34 23.44 -8.76
C GLU A 274 25.10 23.10 -10.24
N GLN A 275 23.83 22.85 -10.63
CA GLN A 275 23.44 22.52 -12.00
C GLN A 275 22.36 23.50 -12.54
N PRO A 276 22.70 24.76 -12.83
CA PRO A 276 21.74 25.81 -13.19
C PRO A 276 20.93 25.51 -14.45
N PHE A 277 21.40 24.61 -15.34
CA PHE A 277 20.65 24.14 -16.49
C PHE A 277 19.40 23.30 -16.12
N LEU A 278 19.42 22.63 -14.98
CA LEU A 278 18.32 21.74 -14.54
C LEU A 278 17.31 22.48 -13.66
N CYS A 279 17.74 23.44 -12.87
CA CYS A 279 16.88 24.17 -11.98
C CYS A 279 17.32 25.64 -11.84
N PRO A 280 16.51 26.62 -12.26
CA PRO A 280 16.75 28.03 -11.96
C PRO A 280 16.69 28.27 -10.44
N ASP A 281 17.58 29.14 -9.94
CA ASP A 281 17.69 29.47 -8.49
C ASP A 281 16.34 29.80 -7.84
N LYS A 282 15.50 30.54 -8.56
CA LYS A 282 14.15 30.88 -8.09
C LYS A 282 13.28 29.64 -7.79
N VAL A 283 13.33 28.61 -8.65
CA VAL A 283 12.53 27.39 -8.46
C VAL A 283 13.05 26.57 -7.28
N LEU A 284 14.36 26.62 -7.07
CA LEU A 284 15.01 25.95 -5.95
C LEU A 284 14.60 26.59 -4.61
N GLU A 285 14.52 27.91 -4.58
CA GLU A 285 14.09 28.66 -3.41
C GLU A 285 12.61 28.41 -3.12
N GLU A 286 11.74 28.46 -4.13
CA GLU A 286 10.33 28.10 -4.02
C GLU A 286 10.11 26.66 -3.51
N MET A 287 10.94 25.70 -3.95
CA MET A 287 10.87 24.31 -3.43
C MET A 287 11.32 24.21 -1.98
N ARG A 288 12.34 24.95 -1.56
CA ARG A 288 12.76 25.02 -0.15
C ARG A 288 11.64 25.57 0.72
N GLU A 289 10.97 26.61 0.27
CA GLU A 289 9.84 27.19 0.97
C GLU A 289 8.63 26.25 1.03
N ALA A 290 8.45 25.39 0.04
CA ALA A 290 7.37 24.41 -0.02
C ALA A 290 7.66 23.10 0.74
N LEU A 291 8.84 22.95 1.35
CA LEU A 291 9.27 21.71 2.01
C LEU A 291 8.71 21.60 3.43
N TYR A 292 8.08 20.44 3.72
CA TYR A 292 7.57 20.08 5.04
C TYR A 292 7.93 18.64 5.39
N LEU A 293 8.18 18.41 6.67
CA LEU A 293 8.55 17.11 7.21
C LEU A 293 7.33 16.37 7.74
N THR A 294 7.29 15.06 7.52
CA THR A 294 6.27 14.17 8.09
C THR A 294 6.84 12.78 8.36
N SER A 295 6.06 11.91 8.99
CA SER A 295 6.46 10.51 9.14
C SER A 295 6.44 9.80 7.77
N ARG A 296 7.33 8.79 7.60
CA ARG A 296 7.35 7.98 6.37
C ARG A 296 6.00 7.29 6.12
N THR A 297 5.36 6.80 7.17
CA THR A 297 4.03 6.19 7.08
C THR A 297 2.96 7.15 6.62
N THR A 298 2.94 8.38 7.12
CA THR A 298 2.01 9.43 6.67
C THR A 298 2.21 9.76 5.20
N ALA A 299 3.45 10.00 4.77
CA ALA A 299 3.75 10.31 3.37
C ALA A 299 3.33 9.17 2.41
N ILE A 300 3.56 7.90 2.80
CA ILE A 300 3.12 6.72 2.05
C ILE A 300 1.60 6.59 2.05
N SER A 301 0.92 6.86 3.17
CA SER A 301 -0.54 6.78 3.26
C SER A 301 -1.22 7.88 2.45
N LEU A 302 -0.61 9.07 2.39
CA LEU A 302 -1.11 10.16 1.57
C LEU A 302 -1.03 9.83 0.07
N ASN A 303 0.09 9.25 -0.38
CA ASN A 303 0.22 8.76 -1.75
C ASN A 303 1.12 7.51 -1.80
N ARG A 304 0.59 6.40 -2.29
CA ARG A 304 1.32 5.11 -2.43
C ARG A 304 2.46 5.16 -3.45
N ASN A 305 2.51 6.20 -4.27
CA ASN A 305 3.58 6.39 -5.25
C ASN A 305 4.59 7.43 -4.75
N ASN A 306 5.86 7.04 -4.65
CA ASN A 306 6.94 7.96 -4.26
C ASN A 306 7.09 9.07 -5.30
N GLY A 307 6.91 10.31 -4.87
CA GLY A 307 6.79 11.49 -5.75
C GLY A 307 5.41 11.65 -6.39
N GLY A 308 4.43 10.85 -6.00
CA GLY A 308 3.04 11.04 -6.41
C GLY A 308 2.45 12.31 -5.83
N VAL A 309 1.41 12.82 -6.49
CA VAL A 309 0.74 14.07 -6.12
C VAL A 309 -0.66 13.78 -5.62
N THR A 310 -1.00 14.38 -4.49
CA THR A 310 -2.36 14.39 -3.93
C THR A 310 -2.93 15.80 -4.04
N PHE A 311 -4.11 15.92 -4.65
CA PHE A 311 -4.79 17.19 -4.88
C PHE A 311 -5.85 17.44 -3.80
N LEU A 312 -5.90 18.66 -3.31
CA LEU A 312 -6.91 19.13 -2.38
C LEU A 312 -7.60 20.37 -2.93
N THR A 313 -8.89 20.45 -2.69
CA THR A 313 -9.70 21.65 -2.92
C THR A 313 -10.44 21.95 -1.63
N ASP A 314 -10.20 23.11 -1.05
CA ASP A 314 -10.80 23.54 0.23
C ASP A 314 -10.67 22.46 1.33
N GLY A 315 -9.48 21.86 1.47
CA GLY A 315 -9.17 20.83 2.46
C GLY A 315 -9.62 19.42 2.11
N VAL A 316 -10.42 19.24 1.05
CA VAL A 316 -10.93 17.91 0.65
C VAL A 316 -10.02 17.28 -0.41
N ILE A 317 -9.64 16.03 -0.23
CA ILE A 317 -8.85 15.27 -1.22
C ILE A 317 -9.71 14.98 -2.45
N THR A 318 -9.36 15.60 -3.57
CA THR A 318 -10.10 15.47 -4.85
C THR A 318 -9.53 14.38 -5.75
N GLY A 319 -8.24 14.05 -5.60
CA GLY A 319 -7.62 13.01 -6.40
C GLY A 319 -6.15 12.77 -6.07
N LYS A 320 -5.63 11.68 -6.63
CA LYS A 320 -4.21 11.29 -6.52
C LYS A 320 -3.67 10.91 -7.89
N ARG A 321 -2.41 11.23 -8.15
CA ARG A 321 -1.70 10.82 -9.39
C ARG A 321 -0.32 10.26 -9.06
N VAL A 322 0.15 9.36 -9.89
CA VAL A 322 1.53 8.86 -9.83
C VAL A 322 2.49 9.86 -10.44
N ALA A 323 3.75 9.86 -10.00
CA ALA A 323 4.78 10.80 -10.47
C ALA A 323 4.99 10.78 -11.99
N LYS A 324 4.75 9.64 -12.64
CA LYS A 324 4.94 9.45 -14.10
C LYS A 324 3.79 9.95 -14.97
N ASP A 325 2.61 10.27 -14.38
CA ASP A 325 1.44 10.74 -15.14
C ASP A 325 1.57 12.22 -15.57
N TYR A 326 2.66 12.87 -15.18
CA TYR A 326 3.00 14.19 -15.65
C TYR A 326 3.75 14.14 -16.99
N PRO A 327 3.61 15.16 -17.87
CA PRO A 327 4.19 15.15 -19.19
C PRO A 327 5.70 14.93 -19.15
N GLU A 328 6.22 14.27 -20.18
CA GLU A 328 7.65 13.96 -20.31
C GLU A 328 8.50 15.24 -20.24
N ILE A 329 9.68 15.10 -19.64
CA ILE A 329 10.65 16.20 -19.42
C ILE A 329 10.89 17.01 -20.68
N GLY A 330 10.90 16.38 -21.87
CA GLY A 330 11.09 17.04 -23.16
C GLY A 330 10.03 18.05 -23.57
N SER A 331 8.79 17.94 -23.07
CA SER A 331 7.72 18.89 -23.40
C SER A 331 7.79 20.21 -22.64
N VAL A 332 8.63 20.30 -21.61
CA VAL A 332 8.76 21.47 -20.73
C VAL A 332 9.89 22.41 -21.17
N PHE A 333 10.84 21.93 -21.96
CA PHE A 333 11.98 22.71 -22.45
C PHE A 333 11.73 23.40 -23.80
N ASN A 334 10.56 23.23 -24.41
CA ASN A 334 10.19 23.90 -25.65
C ASN A 334 9.48 25.26 -25.43
N TYR A 335 10.03 26.11 -24.53
CA TYR A 335 9.63 27.52 -24.40
C TYR A 335 10.86 28.40 -24.13
#